data_cd4e866f4562d9f2fe1affed26b8aa33
#
_entry.id   cd4e866f4562d9f2fe1affed26b8aa33
#
_cell.length_a   1.000
_cell.length_b   1.000
_cell.length_c   1.000
_cell.angle_alpha   90.00
_cell.angle_beta   90.00
_cell.angle_gamma   90.00
#
_symmetry.space_group_name_H-M   'P 1'
#
loop_
_entity.id
_entity.type
_entity.pdbx_description
1 polymer ?
#
loop_
_entity_poly.entity_id
_entity_poly.type
_entity_poly.pdbx_seq_one_letter_code
_entity_poly.pdbx_strand_id
1 'polypeptide(L)'
;NWDGMTDIASAIQIQKGLGATNLVAGQLGGTINIVSGAATAERSFSYKQELGSDSFLKTTFTANTGLLDNGVALSGLVAKKTWNGYVDGTWSDAYSYYFSAHKTFGNGKHTLDVNVLGAPQQHGQRDEDQIYTVEDWKSFSSSDYSSSDDFRRASPHRYGSGWGELTEEQYDYLNDNYIGHRGSTDWAHDVLFGGIMHTKQVGDMYLINTRTNYYHKPVWSLNWKWNVDEQSSLSTTFYGSKGRGGGTGPMNTRDTFMGDDGEDDYYKYFNPAEMSDGSGTIDWTQVIANN
;
A
#
# COMPACT_ATOMS: atom_id res chain seq x y z
N ASN A 1 -1.49 -3.94 4.55
CA ASN A 1 -0.19 -3.75 5.23
C ASN A 1 0.81 -4.88 4.97
N TRP A 2 0.40 -5.94 4.29
CA TRP A 2 1.20 -7.14 4.06
C TRP A 2 0.96 -7.64 2.63
N ASP A 3 1.13 -6.74 1.68
CA ASP A 3 1.03 -7.09 0.27
C ASP A 3 2.10 -8.15 -0.08
N GLY A 4 1.73 -9.16 -0.85
CA GLY A 4 2.62 -10.26 -1.19
C GLY A 4 2.71 -11.41 -0.17
N MET A 5 2.08 -11.31 1.02
CA MET A 5 2.10 -12.40 2.00
C MET A 5 1.47 -13.70 1.47
N THR A 6 0.46 -13.58 0.62
CA THR A 6 -0.19 -14.75 0.00
C THR A 6 0.69 -15.43 -1.04
N ASP A 7 1.62 -14.72 -1.63
CA ASP A 7 2.53 -15.28 -2.65
C ASP A 7 3.62 -16.18 -2.06
N ILE A 8 3.90 -16.04 -0.74
CA ILE A 8 4.88 -16.86 -0.02
C ILE A 8 4.25 -17.96 0.80
N ALA A 9 2.92 -17.99 0.89
CA ALA A 9 2.20 -18.92 1.74
C ALA A 9 2.25 -20.34 1.16
N SER A 10 2.79 -21.30 1.91
CA SER A 10 2.62 -22.73 1.65
C SER A 10 1.29 -23.26 2.19
N ALA A 11 0.77 -22.61 3.24
CA ALA A 11 -0.55 -22.88 3.80
C ALA A 11 -1.11 -21.64 4.51
N ILE A 12 -2.42 -21.48 4.45
CA ILE A 12 -3.16 -20.47 5.22
C ILE A 12 -4.18 -21.20 6.08
N GLN A 13 -4.06 -21.04 7.39
CA GLN A 13 -4.96 -21.60 8.37
C GLN A 13 -5.84 -20.50 8.94
N ILE A 14 -7.14 -20.67 8.87
CA ILE A 14 -8.13 -19.71 9.39
C ILE A 14 -8.90 -20.39 10.50
N GLN A 15 -8.85 -19.82 11.69
CA GLN A 15 -9.65 -20.22 12.83
C GLN A 15 -10.61 -19.10 13.19
N LYS A 16 -11.90 -19.39 13.23
CA LYS A 16 -12.96 -18.46 13.61
C LYS A 16 -13.31 -18.61 15.08
N GLY A 17 -13.64 -17.50 15.73
CA GLY A 17 -14.07 -17.46 17.13
C GLY A 17 -12.93 -17.46 18.14
N LEU A 18 -13.23 -17.83 19.36
CA LEU A 18 -12.24 -17.94 20.46
C LEU A 18 -11.27 -19.08 20.15
N GLY A 19 -10.07 -18.72 19.76
CA GLY A 19 -9.00 -19.67 19.46
C GLY A 19 -8.00 -19.75 20.60
N ALA A 20 -7.76 -20.96 21.12
CA ALA A 20 -6.56 -21.25 21.87
C ALA A 20 -5.44 -21.51 20.87
N THR A 21 -4.60 -20.52 20.58
CA THR A 21 -3.36 -20.74 19.84
C THR A 21 -2.21 -20.81 20.83
N ASN A 22 -1.33 -21.78 20.66
CA ASN A 22 -0.08 -21.84 21.45
C ASN A 22 0.90 -20.70 21.16
N LEU A 23 0.54 -19.79 20.25
CA LEU A 23 1.43 -18.76 19.72
C LEU A 23 1.15 -17.35 20.25
N VAL A 24 -0.07 -17.05 20.73
CA VAL A 24 -0.47 -15.70 21.18
C VAL A 24 -1.58 -15.77 22.22
N ALA A 25 -1.65 -14.74 23.08
CA ALA A 25 -2.77 -14.54 24.01
C ALA A 25 -4.13 -14.59 23.32
N GLY A 26 -5.14 -15.15 23.98
CA GLY A 26 -6.46 -15.41 23.44
C GLY A 26 -7.04 -14.26 22.61
N GLN A 27 -7.48 -14.57 21.42
CA GLN A 27 -8.04 -13.60 20.47
C GLN A 27 -9.54 -13.74 20.38
N LEU A 28 -10.24 -12.60 20.45
CA LEU A 28 -11.66 -12.48 20.20
C LEU A 28 -11.85 -12.29 18.68
N GLY A 29 -12.54 -13.21 18.03
CA GLY A 29 -12.91 -13.06 16.61
C GLY A 29 -12.27 -14.07 15.65
N GLY A 30 -11.03 -14.45 15.85
CA GLY A 30 -10.35 -15.46 15.04
C GLY A 30 -8.86 -15.21 14.83
N THR A 31 -8.22 -16.18 14.18
CA THR A 31 -6.80 -16.17 13.86
C THR A 31 -6.59 -16.56 12.40
N ILE A 32 -5.72 -15.85 11.72
CA ILE A 32 -5.19 -16.24 10.40
C ILE A 32 -3.71 -16.55 10.60
N ASN A 33 -3.33 -17.79 10.37
CA ASN A 33 -1.93 -18.23 10.40
C ASN A 33 -1.44 -18.50 8.98
N ILE A 34 -0.37 -17.83 8.58
CA ILE A 34 0.26 -17.98 7.27
C ILE A 34 1.56 -18.74 7.48
N VAL A 35 1.63 -19.93 6.89
CA VAL A 35 2.81 -20.80 6.97
C VAL A 35 3.65 -20.59 5.72
N SER A 36 4.92 -20.30 5.92
CA SER A 36 5.91 -20.16 4.85
C SER A 36 7.26 -20.72 5.36
N GLY A 37 8.13 -21.14 4.47
CA GLY A 37 9.47 -21.59 4.88
C GLY A 37 10.25 -22.23 3.75
N ALA A 38 11.58 -22.03 3.76
CA ALA A 38 12.48 -22.57 2.75
C ALA A 38 12.62 -24.10 2.84
N ALA A 39 12.53 -24.66 4.04
CA ALA A 39 12.79 -26.08 4.27
C ALA A 39 11.80 -27.03 3.57
N THR A 40 10.57 -26.54 3.33
CA THR A 40 9.49 -27.32 2.71
C THR A 40 9.27 -26.98 1.24
N ALA A 41 9.97 -25.97 0.72
CA ALA A 41 9.86 -25.58 -0.67
C ALA A 41 10.61 -26.55 -1.58
N GLU A 42 10.01 -26.96 -2.68
CA GLU A 42 10.71 -27.69 -3.73
C GLU A 42 11.62 -26.74 -4.52
N ARG A 43 12.69 -27.30 -5.11
CA ARG A 43 13.55 -26.50 -5.99
C ARG A 43 12.75 -25.97 -7.16
N SER A 44 12.69 -24.66 -7.26
CA SER A 44 11.89 -23.99 -8.28
C SER A 44 12.37 -22.57 -8.55
N PHE A 45 12.03 -22.10 -9.74
CA PHE A 45 12.06 -20.71 -10.11
C PHE A 45 10.73 -20.39 -10.79
N SER A 46 10.08 -19.32 -10.39
CA SER A 46 8.83 -18.89 -11.03
C SER A 46 8.84 -17.39 -11.34
N TYR A 47 8.22 -17.09 -12.45
CA TYR A 47 7.84 -15.74 -12.86
C TYR A 47 6.32 -15.71 -13.02
N LYS A 48 5.67 -14.76 -12.38
CA LYS A 48 4.23 -14.56 -12.47
C LYS A 48 3.94 -13.13 -12.85
N GLN A 49 3.08 -12.94 -13.86
CA GLN A 49 2.58 -11.66 -14.30
C GLN A 49 1.07 -11.64 -14.11
N GLU A 50 0.56 -10.64 -13.40
CA GLU A 50 -0.86 -10.44 -13.15
C GLU A 50 -1.28 -9.10 -13.76
N LEU A 51 -2.37 -9.12 -14.50
CA LEU A 51 -2.96 -7.96 -15.19
C LEU A 51 -4.41 -7.83 -14.73
N GLY A 52 -4.89 -6.61 -14.61
CA GLY A 52 -6.27 -6.35 -14.20
C GLY A 52 -6.78 -5.00 -14.73
N SER A 53 -7.99 -4.67 -14.32
CA SER A 53 -8.60 -3.37 -14.61
C SER A 53 -7.82 -2.21 -13.99
N ASP A 54 -8.06 -1.02 -14.48
CA ASP A 54 -7.47 0.23 -13.98
C ASP A 54 -5.94 0.16 -13.94
N SER A 55 -5.34 -0.38 -15.02
CA SER A 55 -3.89 -0.58 -15.18
C SER A 55 -3.22 -1.38 -14.06
N PHE A 56 -3.96 -2.32 -13.44
CA PHE A 56 -3.34 -3.20 -12.47
C PHE A 56 -2.27 -4.07 -13.13
N LEU A 57 -1.08 -4.00 -12.56
CA LEU A 57 0.08 -4.78 -13.01
C LEU A 57 0.83 -5.28 -11.78
N LYS A 58 1.02 -6.60 -11.68
CA LYS A 58 1.88 -7.17 -10.65
C LYS A 58 2.83 -8.19 -11.26
N THR A 59 4.10 -8.01 -10.98
CA THR A 59 5.19 -8.91 -11.41
C THR A 59 5.80 -9.54 -10.18
N THR A 60 5.89 -10.85 -10.15
CA THR A 60 6.46 -11.62 -9.04
C THR A 60 7.53 -12.57 -9.54
N PHE A 61 8.68 -12.58 -8.88
CA PHE A 61 9.75 -13.56 -9.04
C PHE A 61 9.90 -14.34 -7.74
N THR A 62 9.96 -15.65 -7.85
CA THR A 62 10.21 -16.55 -6.72
C THR A 62 11.31 -17.54 -7.08
N ALA A 63 12.22 -17.77 -6.15
CA ALA A 63 13.29 -18.74 -6.31
C ALA A 63 13.45 -19.56 -5.03
N ASN A 64 13.55 -20.89 -5.18
CA ASN A 64 13.73 -21.83 -4.09
C ASN A 64 14.85 -22.83 -4.48
N THR A 65 15.77 -23.07 -3.57
CA THR A 65 16.83 -24.08 -3.79
C THR A 65 16.35 -25.50 -3.55
N GLY A 66 15.25 -25.67 -2.81
CA GLY A 66 14.96 -26.92 -2.14
C GLY A 66 15.96 -27.20 -1.01
N LEU A 67 15.77 -28.28 -0.30
CA LEU A 67 16.73 -28.76 0.70
C LEU A 67 17.94 -29.39 0.02
N LEU A 68 19.11 -28.83 0.21
CA LEU A 68 20.38 -29.30 -0.32
C LEU A 68 20.98 -30.37 0.57
N ASP A 69 21.88 -31.20 0.03
CA ASP A 69 22.53 -32.30 0.76
C ASP A 69 23.31 -31.86 2.02
N ASN A 70 23.77 -30.63 2.01
CA ASN A 70 24.42 -30.02 3.17
C ASN A 70 23.44 -29.50 4.25
N GLY A 71 22.13 -29.74 4.09
CA GLY A 71 21.09 -29.32 5.03
C GLY A 71 20.73 -27.85 4.96
N VAL A 72 21.09 -27.16 3.88
CA VAL A 72 20.70 -25.77 3.63
C VAL A 72 19.51 -25.71 2.68
N ALA A 73 18.56 -24.82 2.94
CA ALA A 73 17.55 -24.42 1.96
C ALA A 73 17.38 -22.90 1.97
N LEU A 74 17.22 -22.32 0.79
CA LEU A 74 16.99 -20.89 0.61
C LEU A 74 15.73 -20.67 -0.21
N SER A 75 14.95 -19.68 0.18
CA SER A 75 13.79 -19.19 -0.59
C SER A 75 13.82 -17.69 -0.66
N GLY A 76 13.45 -17.15 -1.81
CA GLY A 76 13.33 -15.71 -2.03
C GLY A 76 12.15 -15.37 -2.91
N LEU A 77 11.50 -14.25 -2.64
CA LEU A 77 10.48 -13.64 -3.46
C LEU A 77 10.71 -12.15 -3.53
N VAL A 78 10.54 -11.60 -4.72
CA VAL A 78 10.41 -10.15 -4.93
C VAL A 78 9.23 -9.89 -5.86
N ALA A 79 8.45 -8.86 -5.55
CA ALA A 79 7.33 -8.44 -6.39
C ALA A 79 7.25 -6.93 -6.50
N LYS A 80 6.77 -6.46 -7.64
CA LYS A 80 6.37 -5.07 -7.89
C LYS A 80 4.91 -5.07 -8.30
N LYS A 81 4.12 -4.18 -7.69
CA LYS A 81 2.71 -3.94 -8.01
C LYS A 81 2.51 -2.47 -8.30
N THR A 82 1.80 -2.18 -9.39
CA THR A 82 1.27 -0.85 -9.70
C THR A 82 -0.21 -0.95 -10.03
N TRP A 83 -0.96 0.07 -9.68
CA TRP A 83 -2.39 0.14 -9.95
C TRP A 83 -2.86 1.58 -9.92
N ASN A 84 -3.72 1.98 -10.85
CA ASN A 84 -4.30 3.34 -10.86
C ASN A 84 -5.46 3.50 -9.86
N GLY A 85 -6.02 2.37 -9.37
CA GLY A 85 -7.13 2.38 -8.44
C GLY A 85 -8.49 2.40 -9.14
N TYR A 86 -9.47 1.76 -8.53
CA TYR A 86 -10.86 1.80 -8.99
C TYR A 86 -11.51 3.16 -8.74
N VAL A 87 -11.19 3.79 -7.63
CA VAL A 87 -11.63 5.15 -7.26
C VAL A 87 -10.55 6.13 -7.72
N ASP A 88 -10.97 7.27 -8.23
CA ASP A 88 -10.09 8.33 -8.69
C ASP A 88 -9.09 8.73 -7.60
N GLY A 89 -7.84 8.90 -7.99
CA GLY A 89 -6.74 9.23 -7.09
C GLY A 89 -6.27 8.12 -6.16
N THR A 90 -6.89 6.93 -6.15
CA THR A 90 -6.48 5.82 -5.27
C THR A 90 -5.44 4.89 -5.88
N TRP A 91 -4.50 5.46 -6.61
CA TRP A 91 -3.37 4.71 -7.16
C TRP A 91 -2.57 3.97 -6.07
N SER A 92 -1.92 2.89 -6.42
CA SER A 92 -1.06 2.12 -5.51
C SER A 92 0.24 1.74 -6.21
N ASP A 93 1.34 1.91 -5.49
CA ASP A 93 2.67 1.50 -5.89
C ASP A 93 3.32 0.75 -4.73
N ALA A 94 3.72 -0.50 -4.95
CA ALA A 94 4.20 -1.36 -3.89
C ALA A 94 5.28 -2.32 -4.37
N TYR A 95 6.22 -2.59 -3.49
CA TYR A 95 7.13 -3.72 -3.59
C TYR A 95 6.84 -4.71 -2.48
N SER A 96 7.18 -5.96 -2.71
CA SER A 96 7.15 -6.99 -1.67
C SER A 96 8.40 -7.81 -1.78
N TYR A 97 8.97 -8.18 -0.64
CA TYR A 97 10.11 -9.07 -0.59
C TYR A 97 9.98 -10.07 0.55
N TYR A 98 10.48 -11.24 0.30
CA TYR A 98 10.62 -12.30 1.28
C TYR A 98 11.95 -13.01 1.07
N PHE A 99 12.62 -13.32 2.16
CA PHE A 99 13.80 -14.16 2.17
C PHE A 99 13.69 -15.14 3.34
N SER A 100 13.96 -16.40 3.07
CA SER A 100 14.03 -17.46 4.08
C SER A 100 15.28 -18.29 3.88
N ALA A 101 15.95 -18.58 4.97
CA ALA A 101 17.09 -19.48 5.00
C ALA A 101 16.88 -20.52 6.10
N HIS A 102 17.06 -21.79 5.73
CA HIS A 102 17.02 -22.93 6.63
C HIS A 102 18.39 -23.60 6.69
N LYS A 103 18.77 -24.07 7.87
CA LYS A 103 19.96 -24.89 8.09
C LYS A 103 19.71 -25.98 9.09
N THR A 104 19.95 -27.23 8.68
CA THR A 104 20.04 -28.38 9.58
C THR A 104 21.50 -28.69 9.87
N PHE A 105 21.87 -28.95 11.14
CA PHE A 105 23.22 -29.24 11.56
C PHE A 105 23.24 -30.15 12.82
N GLY A 106 24.46 -30.56 13.25
CA GLY A 106 24.59 -31.40 14.44
C GLY A 106 23.95 -32.78 14.27
N ASN A 107 24.14 -33.43 13.12
CA ASN A 107 23.54 -34.72 12.77
C ASN A 107 21.99 -34.70 12.83
N GLY A 108 21.39 -33.59 12.39
CA GLY A 108 19.93 -33.42 12.37
C GLY A 108 19.32 -32.98 13.71
N LYS A 109 20.12 -32.82 14.74
CA LYS A 109 19.61 -32.39 16.06
C LYS A 109 19.20 -30.94 16.12
N HIS A 110 19.79 -30.10 15.29
CA HIS A 110 19.50 -28.66 15.29
C HIS A 110 18.94 -28.23 13.95
N THR A 111 17.94 -27.38 14.02
CA THR A 111 17.45 -26.61 12.86
C THR A 111 17.44 -25.12 13.18
N LEU A 112 17.84 -24.32 12.23
CA LEU A 112 17.81 -22.87 12.31
C LEU A 112 17.08 -22.33 11.08
N ASP A 113 16.04 -21.54 11.31
CA ASP A 113 15.29 -20.85 10.27
C ASP A 113 15.38 -19.35 10.48
N VAL A 114 15.78 -18.63 9.45
CA VAL A 114 15.79 -17.17 9.41
C VAL A 114 14.81 -16.71 8.35
N ASN A 115 13.93 -15.79 8.71
CA ASN A 115 12.98 -15.21 7.76
C ASN A 115 13.02 -13.69 7.84
N VAL A 116 12.96 -13.05 6.68
CA VAL A 116 12.81 -11.60 6.55
C VAL A 116 11.76 -11.32 5.49
N LEU A 117 10.82 -10.45 5.80
CA LEU A 117 9.79 -10.04 4.85
C LEU A 117 9.44 -8.57 5.03
N GLY A 118 8.98 -7.94 3.98
CA GLY A 118 8.50 -6.56 4.00
C GLY A 118 7.79 -6.20 2.72
N ALA A 119 7.01 -5.13 2.80
CA ALA A 119 6.24 -4.60 1.69
C ALA A 119 6.20 -3.07 1.77
N PRO A 120 7.26 -2.37 1.32
CA PRO A 120 7.22 -0.93 1.19
C PRO A 120 6.19 -0.54 0.12
N GLN A 121 5.32 0.40 0.47
CA GLN A 121 4.25 0.82 -0.43
C GLN A 121 3.81 2.26 -0.18
N GLN A 122 3.29 2.84 -1.24
CA GLN A 122 2.61 4.14 -1.24
C GLN A 122 1.31 4.01 -2.02
N HIS A 123 0.32 4.76 -1.61
CA HIS A 123 -0.95 4.82 -2.34
C HIS A 123 -1.67 6.13 -2.06
N GLY A 124 -2.43 6.59 -3.05
CA GLY A 124 -3.40 7.65 -2.87
C GLY A 124 -4.56 7.15 -2.01
N GLN A 125 -5.12 8.02 -1.21
CA GLN A 125 -6.30 7.74 -0.39
C GLN A 125 -7.49 8.51 -0.94
N ARG A 126 -8.66 7.89 -0.87
CA ARG A 126 -9.91 8.61 -0.99
C ARG A 126 -10.06 9.49 0.24
N ASP A 127 -10.32 10.76 0.04
CA ASP A 127 -10.59 11.68 1.14
C ASP A 127 -12.02 11.47 1.62
N GLU A 128 -12.18 10.97 2.86
CA GLU A 128 -13.49 10.68 3.43
C GLU A 128 -14.27 11.96 3.74
N ASP A 129 -13.57 13.02 4.12
CA ASP A 129 -14.20 14.32 4.42
C ASP A 129 -14.78 15.00 3.17
N GLN A 130 -14.41 14.46 1.99
CA GLN A 130 -14.79 14.97 0.68
C GLN A 130 -15.53 13.94 -0.16
N ILE A 131 -15.99 12.85 0.43
CA ILE A 131 -16.90 11.90 -0.22
C ILE A 131 -18.31 12.50 -0.14
N TYR A 132 -18.70 13.15 -1.19
CA TYR A 132 -20.06 13.61 -1.34
C TYR A 132 -21.01 12.45 -1.57
N THR A 133 -22.07 12.36 -0.77
CA THR A 133 -23.20 11.48 -1.05
C THR A 133 -23.99 12.03 -2.24
N VAL A 134 -24.91 11.23 -2.78
CA VAL A 134 -25.83 11.71 -3.84
C VAL A 134 -26.64 12.91 -3.36
N GLU A 135 -26.98 12.96 -2.08
CA GLU A 135 -27.70 14.04 -1.45
C GLU A 135 -26.83 15.30 -1.32
N ASP A 136 -25.57 15.15 -0.96
CA ASP A 136 -24.62 16.26 -0.89
C ASP A 136 -24.45 16.92 -2.27
N TRP A 137 -24.27 16.08 -3.30
CA TRP A 137 -24.22 16.55 -4.67
C TRP A 137 -25.46 17.32 -5.08
N LYS A 138 -26.63 16.84 -4.73
CA LYS A 138 -27.88 17.55 -5.01
C LYS A 138 -27.97 18.89 -4.29
N SER A 139 -27.42 18.99 -3.09
CA SER A 139 -27.39 20.26 -2.35
C SER A 139 -26.39 21.25 -2.96
N PHE A 140 -25.25 20.79 -3.41
CA PHE A 140 -24.27 21.57 -4.15
C PHE A 140 -24.81 22.00 -5.52
N SER A 141 -25.46 21.08 -6.21
CA SER A 141 -25.92 21.28 -7.60
C SER A 141 -27.27 21.99 -7.71
N SER A 142 -27.92 22.33 -6.61
CA SER A 142 -29.26 22.91 -6.65
C SER A 142 -29.34 24.23 -7.40
N SER A 143 -28.24 24.93 -7.60
CA SER A 143 -28.16 26.15 -8.41
C SER A 143 -27.67 25.93 -9.85
N ASP A 144 -26.87 24.88 -10.09
CA ASP A 144 -26.10 24.73 -11.35
C ASP A 144 -26.48 23.49 -12.15
N TYR A 145 -27.07 22.49 -11.53
CA TYR A 145 -27.52 21.28 -12.19
C TYR A 145 -29.04 21.17 -12.20
N SER A 146 -29.61 21.28 -13.36
CA SER A 146 -31.07 21.31 -13.54
C SER A 146 -31.73 19.93 -13.43
N SER A 147 -30.98 18.83 -13.37
CA SER A 147 -31.55 17.49 -13.30
C SER A 147 -30.68 16.47 -12.54
N SER A 148 -31.36 15.53 -11.88
CA SER A 148 -30.72 14.36 -11.27
C SER A 148 -30.05 13.42 -12.30
N ASP A 149 -30.26 13.65 -13.58
CA ASP A 149 -29.69 12.84 -14.66
C ASP A 149 -28.25 13.23 -14.98
N ASP A 150 -27.90 14.50 -14.81
CA ASP A 150 -26.51 14.97 -14.95
C ASP A 150 -25.63 14.38 -13.86
N PHE A 151 -26.16 14.25 -12.66
CA PHE A 151 -25.48 13.60 -11.57
C PHE A 151 -25.26 12.08 -11.79
N ARG A 152 -26.16 11.38 -12.44
CA ARG A 152 -26.04 9.94 -12.71
C ARG A 152 -24.96 9.60 -13.71
N ARG A 153 -24.49 10.55 -14.51
CA ARG A 153 -23.38 10.35 -15.44
C ARG A 153 -22.04 10.31 -14.75
N ALA A 154 -21.88 11.06 -13.65
CA ALA A 154 -20.73 10.87 -12.78
C ALA A 154 -20.84 9.52 -12.10
N SER A 155 -19.79 8.72 -12.09
CA SER A 155 -19.77 7.46 -11.35
C SER A 155 -19.44 7.74 -9.88
N PRO A 156 -20.43 7.92 -8.98
CA PRO A 156 -20.15 8.30 -7.59
C PRO A 156 -19.34 7.24 -6.85
N HIS A 157 -19.35 6.01 -7.34
CA HIS A 157 -18.54 4.94 -6.79
C HIS A 157 -17.05 5.07 -7.11
N ARG A 158 -16.74 5.71 -8.23
CA ARG A 158 -15.36 5.96 -8.67
C ARG A 158 -14.84 7.33 -8.27
N TYR A 159 -15.70 8.22 -7.91
CA TYR A 159 -15.35 9.59 -7.59
C TYR A 159 -14.47 9.72 -6.34
N GLY A 160 -13.45 10.56 -6.45
CA GLY A 160 -12.63 11.02 -5.35
C GLY A 160 -12.29 12.49 -5.56
N SER A 161 -12.63 13.36 -4.60
CA SER A 161 -12.45 14.82 -4.71
C SER A 161 -11.01 15.28 -4.41
N GLY A 162 -10.26 14.48 -3.69
CA GLY A 162 -8.91 14.84 -3.23
C GLY A 162 -7.79 14.65 -4.25
N TRP A 163 -8.11 14.57 -5.54
CA TRP A 163 -7.14 14.46 -6.62
C TRP A 163 -7.45 15.45 -7.74
N GLY A 164 -6.49 15.67 -8.62
CA GLY A 164 -6.70 16.47 -9.82
C GLY A 164 -5.63 16.20 -10.86
N GLU A 165 -5.92 16.61 -12.08
CA GLU A 165 -4.96 16.59 -13.18
C GLU A 165 -4.19 17.92 -13.19
N LEU A 166 -2.89 17.82 -13.39
CA LEU A 166 -1.97 18.96 -13.49
C LEU A 166 -1.51 19.09 -14.93
N THR A 167 -1.16 20.32 -15.33
CA THR A 167 -0.30 20.50 -16.49
C THR A 167 1.12 20.02 -16.20
N GLU A 168 1.91 19.74 -17.24
CA GLU A 168 3.31 19.38 -17.08
C GLU A 168 4.09 20.46 -16.31
N GLU A 169 3.84 21.74 -16.62
CA GLU A 169 4.47 22.88 -15.96
C GLU A 169 4.13 22.92 -14.45
N GLN A 170 2.88 22.66 -14.08
CA GLN A 170 2.46 22.58 -12.68
C GLN A 170 3.11 21.40 -11.95
N TYR A 171 3.17 20.25 -12.61
CA TYR A 171 3.81 19.06 -12.07
C TYR A 171 5.30 19.30 -11.79
N ASP A 172 6.02 19.87 -12.75
CA ASP A 172 7.43 20.20 -12.61
C ASP A 172 7.65 21.22 -11.50
N TYR A 173 6.83 22.29 -11.46
CA TYR A 173 6.91 23.30 -10.41
C TYR A 173 6.74 22.70 -9.01
N LEU A 174 5.72 21.83 -8.81
CA LEU A 174 5.48 21.19 -7.53
C LEU A 174 6.62 20.26 -7.12
N ASN A 175 7.20 19.53 -8.06
CA ASN A 175 8.33 18.64 -7.79
C ASN A 175 9.60 19.42 -7.47
N ASP A 176 9.89 20.49 -8.20
CA ASP A 176 11.08 21.33 -7.98
C ASP A 176 11.04 22.05 -6.63
N ASN A 177 9.86 22.38 -6.14
CA ASN A 177 9.66 22.99 -4.82
C ASN A 177 9.44 21.96 -3.69
N TYR A 178 9.67 20.68 -3.92
CA TYR A 178 9.53 19.59 -2.95
C TYR A 178 8.10 19.40 -2.40
N ILE A 179 7.11 19.91 -3.09
CA ILE A 179 5.71 19.73 -2.72
C ILE A 179 5.20 18.40 -3.26
N GLY A 180 5.63 18.03 -4.47
CA GLY A 180 5.24 16.78 -5.13
C GLY A 180 5.90 15.54 -4.54
N HIS A 181 7.17 15.68 -4.15
CA HIS A 181 7.96 14.60 -3.55
C HIS A 181 8.68 15.10 -2.31
N ARG A 182 8.59 14.35 -1.22
CA ARG A 182 9.32 14.64 0.01
C ARG A 182 10.26 13.50 0.35
N GLY A 183 11.45 13.84 0.83
CA GLY A 183 12.35 12.86 1.43
C GLY A 183 11.64 12.14 2.58
N SER A 184 11.82 10.83 2.64
CA SER A 184 11.26 9.97 3.67
C SER A 184 12.31 9.70 4.75
N THR A 185 11.86 9.34 5.95
CA THR A 185 12.75 8.80 6.97
C THR A 185 12.98 7.29 6.80
N ASP A 186 12.42 6.70 5.76
CA ASP A 186 12.56 5.29 5.39
C ASP A 186 13.35 5.18 4.08
N TRP A 187 14.59 4.66 4.17
CA TRP A 187 15.45 4.47 3.02
C TRP A 187 14.79 3.66 1.88
N ALA A 188 13.90 2.74 2.19
CA ALA A 188 13.23 1.95 1.16
C ALA A 188 12.32 2.82 0.29
N HIS A 189 11.62 3.78 0.88
CA HIS A 189 10.82 4.74 0.13
C HIS A 189 11.70 5.67 -0.71
N ASP A 190 12.80 6.16 -0.15
CA ASP A 190 13.71 7.05 -0.89
C ASP A 190 14.36 6.32 -2.08
N VAL A 191 14.77 5.07 -1.90
CA VAL A 191 15.43 4.28 -2.97
C VAL A 191 14.43 3.76 -4.00
N LEU A 192 13.26 3.27 -3.57
CA LEU A 192 12.32 2.59 -4.45
C LEU A 192 11.33 3.53 -5.15
N PHE A 193 11.03 4.68 -4.54
CA PHE A 193 10.00 5.59 -5.01
C PHE A 193 10.48 7.04 -5.22
N GLY A 194 11.72 7.36 -4.85
CA GLY A 194 12.21 8.74 -4.87
C GLY A 194 11.67 9.60 -3.73
N GLY A 195 11.10 8.97 -2.70
CA GLY A 195 10.51 9.65 -1.56
C GLY A 195 8.98 9.47 -1.46
N ILE A 196 8.34 10.31 -0.69
CA ILE A 196 6.88 10.31 -0.50
C ILE A 196 6.26 11.13 -1.61
N MET A 197 5.34 10.54 -2.37
CA MET A 197 4.73 11.16 -3.54
C MET A 197 3.41 11.84 -3.20
N HIS A 198 3.26 13.10 -3.57
CA HIS A 198 1.99 13.82 -3.68
C HIS A 198 1.53 13.92 -5.13
N THR A 199 2.48 13.94 -6.05
CA THR A 199 2.24 13.98 -7.49
C THR A 199 2.69 12.67 -8.12
N LYS A 200 2.03 12.27 -9.20
CA LYS A 200 2.36 11.06 -9.93
C LYS A 200 2.08 11.23 -11.42
N GLN A 201 3.02 10.81 -12.25
CA GLN A 201 2.77 10.65 -13.67
C GLN A 201 2.18 9.26 -13.95
N VAL A 202 1.08 9.21 -14.67
CA VAL A 202 0.41 8.00 -15.10
C VAL A 202 0.14 8.07 -16.61
N GLY A 203 0.98 7.41 -17.40
CA GLY A 203 0.97 7.60 -18.85
C GLY A 203 1.31 9.04 -19.20
N ASP A 204 0.43 9.70 -19.94
CA ASP A 204 0.58 11.11 -20.33
C ASP A 204 -0.09 12.09 -19.35
N MET A 205 -0.68 11.57 -18.26
CA MET A 205 -1.36 12.39 -17.25
C MET A 205 -0.44 12.68 -16.06
N TYR A 206 -0.49 13.90 -15.57
CA TYR A 206 0.17 14.34 -14.34
C TYR A 206 -0.89 14.54 -13.26
N LEU A 207 -0.76 13.82 -12.16
CA LEU A 207 -1.78 13.78 -11.11
C LEU A 207 -1.24 14.35 -9.80
N ILE A 208 -2.09 15.03 -9.07
CA ILE A 208 -1.88 15.37 -7.67
C ILE A 208 -2.92 14.65 -6.81
N ASN A 209 -2.51 14.24 -5.61
CA ASN A 209 -3.42 13.70 -4.60
C ASN A 209 -3.14 14.36 -3.26
N THR A 210 -4.15 14.94 -2.64
CA THR A 210 -4.04 15.62 -1.35
C THR A 210 -3.66 14.68 -0.23
N ARG A 211 -4.14 13.43 -0.29
CA ARG A 211 -3.88 12.41 0.72
C ARG A 211 -3.17 11.21 0.12
N THR A 212 -1.95 10.99 0.56
CA THR A 212 -1.20 9.76 0.27
C THR A 212 -0.85 9.07 1.58
N ASN A 213 -0.80 7.76 1.55
CA ASN A 213 -0.32 6.96 2.66
C ASN A 213 0.89 6.16 2.20
N TYR A 214 1.87 6.04 3.06
CA TYR A 214 3.06 5.25 2.81
C TYR A 214 3.45 4.47 4.06
N TYR A 215 3.95 3.27 3.89
CA TYR A 215 4.49 2.50 5.01
C TYR A 215 5.40 1.38 4.53
N HIS A 216 6.33 1.06 5.42
CA HIS A 216 7.19 -0.10 5.33
C HIS A 216 7.34 -0.69 6.72
N LYS A 217 6.90 -1.92 6.90
CA LYS A 217 6.90 -2.63 8.19
C LYS A 217 7.57 -3.99 8.03
N PRO A 218 8.92 -4.02 7.86
CA PRO A 218 9.64 -5.27 7.77
C PRO A 218 9.51 -6.07 9.06
N VAL A 219 9.43 -7.37 8.90
CA VAL A 219 9.46 -8.34 10.00
C VAL A 219 10.58 -9.32 9.74
N TRP A 220 11.29 -9.66 10.78
CA TRP A 220 12.26 -10.73 10.76
C TRP A 220 12.02 -11.71 11.90
N SER A 221 12.36 -12.97 11.67
CA SER A 221 12.34 -13.99 12.70
C SER A 221 13.54 -14.92 12.57
N LEU A 222 13.99 -15.42 13.71
CA LEU A 222 14.99 -16.47 13.83
C LEU A 222 14.40 -17.54 14.74
N ASN A 223 14.25 -18.75 14.19
CA ASN A 223 13.70 -19.89 14.89
C ASN A 223 14.80 -20.94 15.01
N TRP A 224 15.11 -21.34 16.23
CA TRP A 224 16.05 -22.39 16.52
C TRP A 224 15.34 -23.52 17.24
N LYS A 225 15.46 -24.73 16.71
CA LYS A 225 14.96 -25.95 17.35
C LYS A 225 16.13 -26.87 17.64
N TRP A 226 16.16 -27.40 18.85
CA TRP A 226 17.10 -28.40 19.30
C TRP A 226 16.35 -29.66 19.76
N ASN A 227 16.53 -30.77 19.08
CA ASN A 227 16.09 -32.09 19.52
C ASN A 227 17.20 -32.64 20.44
N VAL A 228 17.00 -32.51 21.76
CA VAL A 228 17.97 -32.94 22.77
C VAL A 228 18.11 -34.45 22.74
N ASP A 229 16.98 -35.15 22.78
CA ASP A 229 16.85 -36.60 22.66
C ASP A 229 15.49 -36.94 22.00
N GLU A 230 15.11 -38.25 21.99
CA GLU A 230 13.87 -38.73 21.35
C GLU A 230 12.59 -38.22 22.04
N GLN A 231 12.68 -37.79 23.29
CA GLN A 231 11.54 -37.36 24.09
C GLN A 231 11.53 -35.86 24.39
N SER A 232 12.67 -35.19 24.16
CA SER A 232 12.85 -33.81 24.57
C SER A 232 13.29 -32.91 23.42
N SER A 233 12.62 -31.80 23.26
CA SER A 233 13.03 -30.75 22.31
C SER A 233 12.88 -29.34 22.91
N LEU A 234 13.76 -28.44 22.52
CA LEU A 234 13.69 -27.02 22.82
C LEU A 234 13.47 -26.24 21.53
N SER A 235 12.51 -25.35 21.56
CA SER A 235 12.26 -24.41 20.45
C SER A 235 12.36 -22.99 20.97
N THR A 236 13.14 -22.17 20.31
CA THR A 236 13.34 -20.76 20.63
C THR A 236 13.08 -19.90 19.41
N THR A 237 12.25 -18.89 19.56
CA THR A 237 11.94 -17.94 18.48
C THR A 237 12.31 -16.53 18.93
N PHE A 238 13.11 -15.85 18.13
CA PHE A 238 13.33 -14.42 18.20
C PHE A 238 12.65 -13.77 16.99
N TYR A 239 11.95 -12.68 17.20
CA TYR A 239 11.35 -11.92 16.12
C TYR A 239 11.38 -10.43 16.44
N GLY A 240 11.33 -9.63 15.40
CA GLY A 240 11.26 -8.19 15.51
C GLY A 240 10.69 -7.53 14.29
N SER A 241 10.24 -6.31 14.47
CA SER A 241 9.74 -5.44 13.40
C SER A 241 10.12 -4.00 13.71
N LYS A 242 10.53 -3.25 12.70
CA LYS A 242 10.75 -1.81 12.80
C LYS A 242 9.96 -1.14 11.68
N GLY A 243 8.68 -0.88 11.94
CA GLY A 243 7.81 -0.22 10.99
C GLY A 243 8.05 1.29 10.93
N ARG A 244 7.93 1.83 9.72
CA ARG A 244 7.83 3.26 9.44
C ARG A 244 6.69 3.49 8.48
N GLY A 245 6.09 4.66 8.56
CA GLY A 245 5.01 5.05 7.68
C GLY A 245 4.34 6.31 8.16
N GLY A 246 3.50 6.85 7.34
CA GLY A 246 2.71 8.03 7.60
C GLY A 246 1.73 8.26 6.47
N GLY A 247 1.02 9.34 6.59
CA GLY A 247 0.16 9.89 5.55
C GLY A 247 0.53 11.35 5.32
N THR A 248 0.12 11.82 4.18
CA THR A 248 0.14 13.25 3.86
C THR A 248 -1.30 13.75 3.82
N GLY A 249 -1.48 15.02 3.91
CA GLY A 249 -2.77 15.67 3.80
C GLY A 249 -2.57 17.16 3.57
N PRO A 250 -3.63 17.89 3.25
CA PRO A 250 -3.58 19.33 3.22
C PRO A 250 -3.03 19.82 4.56
N MET A 251 -2.08 20.73 4.52
CA MET A 251 -1.68 21.40 5.74
C MET A 251 -2.86 22.25 6.21
N ASN A 252 -3.32 22.02 7.41
CA ASN A 252 -4.34 22.84 8.10
C ASN A 252 -3.80 24.24 8.40
N THR A 253 -3.21 24.87 7.43
CA THR A 253 -2.91 26.27 7.54
C THR A 253 -4.05 27.00 6.88
N ARG A 254 -4.73 27.84 7.64
CA ARG A 254 -5.76 28.76 7.16
C ARG A 254 -5.34 29.46 5.85
N ASP A 255 -4.07 29.54 5.61
CA ASP A 255 -3.48 30.28 4.50
C ASP A 255 -3.39 29.49 3.20
N THR A 256 -3.61 28.15 3.22
CA THR A 256 -3.42 27.30 2.04
C THR A 256 -4.73 26.79 1.42
N PHE A 257 -5.75 26.62 2.25
CA PHE A 257 -7.06 26.07 1.85
C PHE A 257 -8.26 26.78 2.48
N MET A 258 -8.00 27.79 3.31
CA MET A 258 -9.05 28.59 3.96
C MET A 258 -8.96 30.01 3.40
N GLY A 259 -10.04 30.52 2.84
CA GLY A 259 -10.14 31.92 2.42
C GLY A 259 -10.00 32.87 3.61
N ASP A 260 -9.74 34.13 3.32
CA ASP A 260 -9.65 35.23 4.31
C ASP A 260 -10.89 35.35 5.21
N ASP A 261 -12.03 34.81 4.76
CA ASP A 261 -13.31 34.74 5.47
C ASP A 261 -13.42 33.51 6.41
N GLY A 262 -12.41 32.62 6.42
CA GLY A 262 -12.38 31.42 7.24
C GLY A 262 -13.15 30.24 6.64
N GLU A 263 -13.60 30.35 5.40
CA GLU A 263 -14.13 29.23 4.63
C GLU A 263 -13.01 28.40 4.01
N ASP A 264 -13.27 27.12 3.77
CA ASP A 264 -12.31 26.21 3.16
C ASP A 264 -12.16 26.55 1.67
N ASP A 265 -11.01 27.12 1.29
CA ASP A 265 -10.68 27.45 -0.11
C ASP A 265 -10.72 26.23 -1.03
N TYR A 266 -10.61 25.06 -0.48
CA TYR A 266 -10.73 23.82 -1.20
C TYR A 266 -12.09 23.68 -1.90
N TYR A 267 -13.18 24.06 -1.20
CA TYR A 267 -14.52 24.09 -1.79
C TYR A 267 -14.71 25.25 -2.76
N LYS A 268 -14.03 26.36 -2.56
CA LYS A 268 -14.09 27.52 -3.45
C LYS A 268 -13.57 27.25 -4.86
N TYR A 269 -12.55 26.38 -4.95
CA TYR A 269 -11.94 25.99 -6.22
C TYR A 269 -12.44 24.67 -6.78
N PHE A 270 -13.43 24.11 -6.15
CA PHE A 270 -14.13 22.94 -6.67
C PHE A 270 -14.97 23.37 -7.88
N ASN A 271 -14.82 22.66 -8.99
CA ASN A 271 -15.52 22.97 -10.22
C ASN A 271 -16.76 22.06 -10.40
N PRO A 272 -17.96 22.48 -9.96
CA PRO A 272 -19.15 21.65 -10.08
C PRO A 272 -19.56 21.41 -11.54
N ALA A 273 -19.20 22.31 -12.47
CA ALA A 273 -19.59 22.19 -13.86
C ALA A 273 -19.02 20.94 -14.56
N GLU A 274 -17.90 20.44 -14.07
CA GLU A 274 -17.28 19.23 -14.62
C GLU A 274 -17.84 17.92 -14.02
N MET A 275 -18.71 18.02 -13.05
CA MET A 275 -19.30 16.86 -12.39
C MET A 275 -20.20 16.04 -13.31
N SER A 276 -20.89 16.68 -14.24
CA SER A 276 -21.75 16.01 -15.21
C SER A 276 -20.95 15.06 -16.12
N ASP A 277 -19.69 15.36 -16.33
CA ASP A 277 -18.75 14.55 -17.11
C ASP A 277 -18.01 13.52 -16.27
N GLY A 278 -18.25 13.48 -14.96
CA GLY A 278 -17.55 12.62 -14.03
C GLY A 278 -16.16 13.12 -13.62
N SER A 279 -15.80 14.34 -14.04
CA SER A 279 -14.49 14.92 -13.76
C SER A 279 -14.43 15.70 -12.44
N GLY A 280 -15.53 16.24 -11.94
CA GLY A 280 -15.69 17.06 -10.72
C GLY A 280 -14.51 17.06 -9.77
N THR A 281 -13.44 17.77 -10.15
CA THR A 281 -12.18 17.84 -9.42
C THR A 281 -11.94 19.26 -8.90
N ILE A 282 -11.01 19.38 -7.97
CA ILE A 282 -10.54 20.66 -7.51
C ILE A 282 -9.83 21.40 -8.66
N ASP A 283 -10.09 22.68 -8.81
CA ASP A 283 -9.32 23.54 -9.71
C ASP A 283 -7.93 23.82 -9.12
N TRP A 284 -7.02 22.90 -9.34
CA TRP A 284 -5.64 22.99 -8.85
C TRP A 284 -4.88 24.16 -9.46
N THR A 285 -5.29 24.67 -10.63
CA THR A 285 -4.70 25.88 -11.22
C THR A 285 -4.93 27.08 -10.32
N GLN A 286 -6.13 27.24 -9.82
CA GLN A 286 -6.48 28.32 -8.89
C GLN A 286 -5.82 28.11 -7.53
N VAL A 287 -5.82 26.87 -7.01
CA VAL A 287 -5.17 26.56 -5.73
C VAL A 287 -3.68 26.87 -5.78
N ILE A 288 -2.97 26.46 -6.83
CA ILE A 288 -1.54 26.70 -6.97
C ILE A 288 -1.24 28.18 -7.18
N ALA A 289 -2.08 28.91 -7.94
CA ALA A 289 -1.85 30.33 -8.21
C ALA A 289 -2.01 31.21 -6.96
N ASN A 290 -2.77 30.75 -5.98
CA ASN A 290 -3.04 31.50 -4.73
C ASN A 290 -2.11 31.13 -3.56
N ASN A 291 -1.18 30.19 -3.77
CA ASN A 291 -0.19 29.74 -2.79
C ASN A 291 1.25 29.94 -3.28
#